data_04aed727ef96d8c00ff59f52cb6ca358
#
_entry.id   04aed727ef96d8c00ff59f52cb6ca358
#
_cell.length_a   1.000
_cell.length_b   1.000
_cell.length_c   1.000
_cell.angle_alpha   90.00
_cell.angle_beta   90.00
_cell.angle_gamma   90.00
#
_symmetry.space_group_name_H-M   'P 1'
#
loop_
_entity.id
_entity.type
_entity.pdbx_description
1 polymer ?
#
loop_
_entity_poly.entity_id
_entity_poly.type
_entity_poly.pdbx_seq_one_letter_code
_entity_poly.pdbx_strand_id
1 'polypeptide(L)'
;MYSSYSPLQRRQLREQTYTDTQSTYLLVYAPGRRNALTLSLAEQLHRKFRLVDRLEGELTPSVNGVLLVSEDVECTSTALTYFAAALQQGADLVVCDAVFGYDGGSALYQTDQHLPGQRCALLSRALLDRCRATARGKDDVLELLRLANQLAQNCRCVPQALLHFRRELCAEDVFSAKGRRALILSHELTMTGAPIVLVSAVPVLRSLGFEVVVLGPADEGPLQLFLDAGAAVVTRPDCVTSSALWGLATSADLVLANTVVEAPVVNTLNGSFVPVLWWLHDAFAGYPFITHKIPRELGKNVHICAVGSHATAAMHSVRPDFEIEQLIYGLPDYAAEQFPRYDISFAGGRTLFVTVGSLEPRKGPDIFCNAIRLLPSAVREKAAFLFVGKAADKGMYNAVDSLVRDYPQTVFYRKRLERPEVKSLMEQCNCVVCASRDDPMPTFVTEGLIFGKPSIVSEHTGTAGLVTEGVDGFLYKDDDPQQLADKLAWAIEHPEMLAAMHDDCRRLYEQQFSNESYVATLTRLVKELTDGE
;
A
#
# COMPACT_ATOMS: atom_id res chain seq x y z
N MET A 1 -14.92 -15.77 -8.62
CA MET A 1 -13.44 -15.90 -8.75
C MET A 1 -12.83 -14.76 -9.58
N TYR A 2 -13.19 -14.56 -10.86
CA TYR A 2 -12.65 -13.47 -11.71
C TYR A 2 -12.94 -12.06 -11.20
N SER A 3 -14.00 -11.86 -10.41
CA SER A 3 -14.41 -10.58 -9.81
C SER A 3 -13.46 -10.10 -8.69
N SER A 4 -12.66 -10.98 -8.09
CA SER A 4 -11.70 -10.63 -7.04
C SER A 4 -10.43 -9.97 -7.58
N TYR A 5 -10.19 -9.98 -8.88
CA TYR A 5 -9.03 -9.33 -9.48
C TYR A 5 -9.26 -7.85 -9.76
N SER A 6 -8.22 -7.05 -9.57
CA SER A 6 -8.22 -5.66 -10.00
C SER A 6 -8.40 -5.53 -11.52
N PRO A 7 -8.87 -4.38 -12.04
CA PRO A 7 -8.95 -4.14 -13.47
C PRO A 7 -7.63 -4.38 -14.22
N LEU A 8 -6.50 -4.02 -13.59
CA LEU A 8 -5.15 -4.22 -14.15
C LEU A 8 -4.82 -5.71 -14.27
N GLN A 9 -5.04 -6.49 -13.20
CA GLN A 9 -4.83 -7.94 -13.20
C GLN A 9 -5.73 -8.63 -14.22
N ARG A 10 -7.01 -8.24 -14.33
CA ARG A 10 -7.92 -8.75 -15.35
C ARG A 10 -7.45 -8.46 -16.78
N ARG A 11 -6.82 -7.30 -17.01
CA ARG A 11 -6.23 -6.95 -18.30
C ARG A 11 -5.00 -7.82 -18.60
N GLN A 12 -4.09 -7.97 -17.65
CA GLN A 12 -2.91 -8.83 -17.78
C GLN A 12 -3.30 -10.29 -18.08
N LEU A 13 -4.37 -10.78 -17.45
CA LEU A 13 -4.90 -12.11 -17.69
C LEU A 13 -5.44 -12.33 -19.12
N ARG A 14 -6.05 -11.30 -19.72
CA ARG A 14 -6.56 -11.35 -21.11
C ARG A 14 -5.44 -11.31 -22.15
N GLU A 15 -4.29 -10.73 -21.82
CA GLU A 15 -3.16 -10.55 -22.74
C GLU A 15 -2.19 -11.75 -22.72
N GLN A 16 -2.36 -12.71 -21.78
CA GLN A 16 -1.55 -13.93 -21.75
C GLN A 16 -1.96 -14.86 -22.89
N THR A 17 -1.06 -15.05 -23.84
CA THR A 17 -1.19 -16.06 -24.89
C THR A 17 -0.99 -17.46 -24.31
N TYR A 18 -1.92 -18.36 -24.56
CA TYR A 18 -1.77 -19.77 -24.22
C TYR A 18 -0.64 -20.38 -25.06
N THR A 19 0.44 -20.79 -24.40
CA THR A 19 1.45 -21.64 -25.04
C THR A 19 0.96 -23.08 -25.09
N ASP A 20 1.38 -23.84 -26.09
CA ASP A 20 1.09 -25.30 -26.14
C ASP A 20 1.76 -26.01 -24.97
N THR A 21 0.98 -26.39 -23.97
CA THR A 21 1.44 -27.07 -22.77
C THR A 21 1.31 -28.60 -22.85
N GLN A 22 0.75 -29.13 -23.94
CA GLN A 22 0.47 -30.57 -24.06
C GLN A 22 1.74 -31.45 -24.18
N SER A 23 2.92 -30.86 -24.33
CA SER A 23 4.20 -31.59 -24.23
C SER A 23 4.60 -31.91 -22.77
N THR A 24 4.02 -31.23 -21.78
CA THR A 24 4.35 -31.36 -20.35
C THR A 24 3.43 -32.39 -19.70
N TYR A 25 4.00 -33.44 -19.09
CA TYR A 25 3.23 -34.45 -18.36
C TYR A 25 3.31 -34.19 -16.85
N LEU A 26 2.16 -34.04 -16.22
CA LEU A 26 2.03 -33.75 -14.80
C LEU A 26 1.45 -34.94 -14.02
N LEU A 27 1.96 -35.14 -12.81
CA LEU A 27 1.22 -35.93 -11.81
C LEU A 27 0.52 -34.97 -10.85
N VAL A 28 -0.68 -35.32 -10.42
CA VAL A 28 -1.40 -34.66 -9.31
C VAL A 28 -1.36 -35.64 -8.13
N TYR A 29 -0.55 -35.33 -7.13
CA TYR A 29 -0.40 -36.17 -5.94
C TYR A 29 -1.27 -35.64 -4.81
N ALA A 30 -2.33 -36.37 -4.50
CA ALA A 30 -3.35 -35.99 -3.53
C ALA A 30 -3.77 -37.21 -2.69
N PRO A 31 -3.01 -37.55 -1.63
CA PRO A 31 -3.33 -38.72 -0.81
C PRO A 31 -4.66 -38.54 -0.05
N GLY A 32 -5.47 -39.57 0.00
CA GLY A 32 -6.79 -39.59 0.60
C GLY A 32 -7.94 -39.15 -0.33
N ARG A 33 -9.14 -39.02 0.20
CA ARG A 33 -10.31 -38.58 -0.58
C ARG A 33 -10.27 -37.08 -0.89
N ARG A 34 -10.43 -36.73 -2.16
CA ARG A 34 -10.38 -35.37 -2.69
C ARG A 34 -11.51 -35.16 -3.70
N ASN A 35 -12.75 -35.05 -3.22
CA ASN A 35 -13.94 -35.05 -4.10
C ASN A 35 -13.99 -33.77 -4.97
N ALA A 36 -13.78 -32.60 -4.39
CA ALA A 36 -13.81 -31.34 -5.12
C ALA A 36 -12.67 -31.26 -6.15
N LEU A 37 -11.46 -31.68 -5.76
CA LEU A 37 -10.32 -31.80 -6.66
C LEU A 37 -10.62 -32.75 -7.84
N THR A 38 -11.11 -33.94 -7.58
CA THR A 38 -11.38 -34.94 -8.63
C THR A 38 -12.40 -34.42 -9.64
N LEU A 39 -13.47 -33.76 -9.17
CA LEU A 39 -14.48 -33.20 -10.06
C LEU A 39 -13.91 -32.07 -10.91
N SER A 40 -13.16 -31.17 -10.31
CA SER A 40 -12.58 -30.02 -11.03
C SER A 40 -11.46 -30.42 -11.99
N LEU A 41 -10.74 -31.53 -11.74
CA LEU A 41 -9.75 -32.08 -12.67
C LEU A 41 -10.38 -32.62 -13.94
N ALA A 42 -11.62 -33.08 -13.91
CA ALA A 42 -12.32 -33.57 -15.10
C ALA A 42 -12.54 -32.43 -16.14
N GLU A 43 -12.57 -31.18 -15.70
CA GLU A 43 -12.79 -30.01 -16.55
C GLU A 43 -11.50 -29.34 -17.05
N GLN A 44 -10.30 -29.86 -16.71
CA GLN A 44 -9.04 -29.22 -17.08
C GLN A 44 -8.85 -29.19 -18.61
N LEU A 45 -8.37 -28.06 -19.11
CA LEU A 45 -7.97 -27.92 -20.53
C LEU A 45 -6.65 -28.66 -20.84
N HIS A 46 -5.73 -28.68 -19.89
CA HIS A 46 -4.52 -29.50 -19.97
C HIS A 46 -4.87 -30.95 -19.73
N ARG A 47 -4.62 -31.84 -20.68
CA ARG A 47 -5.05 -33.25 -20.67
C ARG A 47 -3.95 -34.25 -20.32
N LYS A 48 -2.68 -33.82 -20.35
CA LYS A 48 -1.54 -34.71 -20.01
C LYS A 48 -1.24 -34.70 -18.52
N PHE A 49 -2.15 -35.24 -17.73
CA PHE A 49 -1.95 -35.42 -16.30
C PHE A 49 -2.53 -36.75 -15.82
N ARG A 50 -2.10 -37.18 -14.63
CA ARG A 50 -2.67 -38.31 -13.91
C ARG A 50 -2.80 -37.98 -12.42
N LEU A 51 -3.94 -38.27 -11.82
CA LEU A 51 -4.18 -38.20 -10.37
C LEU A 51 -3.67 -39.49 -9.72
N VAL A 52 -2.87 -39.35 -8.67
CA VAL A 52 -2.27 -40.47 -7.91
C VAL A 52 -2.42 -40.25 -6.41
N ASP A 53 -2.54 -41.34 -5.65
CA ASP A 53 -2.60 -41.35 -4.18
C ASP A 53 -1.27 -41.73 -3.51
N ARG A 54 -0.28 -42.12 -4.32
CA ARG A 54 1.10 -42.44 -3.91
C ARG A 54 2.07 -42.03 -5.01
N LEU A 55 3.31 -41.75 -4.66
CA LEU A 55 4.37 -41.41 -5.63
C LEU A 55 5.23 -42.59 -6.01
N GLU A 56 5.27 -43.64 -5.18
CA GLU A 56 6.05 -44.83 -5.42
C GLU A 56 5.55 -45.58 -6.69
N GLY A 57 6.47 -45.81 -7.61
CA GLY A 57 6.18 -46.46 -8.91
C GLY A 57 5.55 -45.55 -9.96
N GLU A 58 5.12 -44.34 -9.64
CA GLU A 58 4.47 -43.40 -10.55
C GLU A 58 5.45 -42.38 -11.19
N LEU A 59 6.60 -42.16 -10.56
CA LEU A 59 7.61 -41.18 -10.99
C LEU A 59 8.47 -41.72 -12.17
N THR A 60 7.85 -41.89 -13.33
CA THR A 60 8.55 -42.31 -14.56
C THR A 60 9.39 -41.15 -15.14
N PRO A 61 10.37 -41.43 -16.05
CA PRO A 61 11.16 -40.35 -16.70
C PRO A 61 10.32 -39.36 -17.52
N SER A 62 9.10 -39.69 -17.91
CA SER A 62 8.20 -38.80 -18.65
C SER A 62 7.52 -37.76 -17.79
N VAL A 63 7.57 -37.87 -16.45
CA VAL A 63 6.95 -36.91 -15.55
C VAL A 63 7.81 -35.63 -15.45
N ASN A 64 7.28 -34.51 -15.91
CA ASN A 64 7.95 -33.21 -15.87
C ASN A 64 7.75 -32.47 -14.53
N GLY A 65 6.58 -32.62 -13.90
CA GLY A 65 6.27 -31.99 -12.65
C GLY A 65 5.19 -32.71 -11.85
N VAL A 66 5.09 -32.39 -10.57
CA VAL A 66 4.11 -32.95 -9.64
C VAL A 66 3.40 -31.85 -8.89
N LEU A 67 2.07 -31.75 -9.06
CA LEU A 67 1.20 -30.92 -8.25
C LEU A 67 0.95 -31.65 -6.92
N LEU A 68 1.49 -31.11 -5.86
CA LEU A 68 1.27 -31.61 -4.49
C LEU A 68 0.00 -30.96 -3.92
N VAL A 69 -0.92 -31.76 -3.39
CA VAL A 69 -2.20 -31.28 -2.83
C VAL A 69 -2.41 -31.90 -1.46
N SER A 70 -2.40 -31.07 -0.41
CA SER A 70 -2.52 -31.55 0.98
C SER A 70 -3.96 -31.64 1.49
N GLU A 71 -4.91 -31.00 0.83
CA GLU A 71 -6.32 -30.99 1.23
C GLU A 71 -7.26 -30.92 0.03
N ASP A 72 -8.58 -31.05 0.24
CA ASP A 72 -9.54 -30.98 -0.86
C ASP A 72 -9.69 -29.54 -1.37
N VAL A 73 -9.45 -29.34 -2.66
CA VAL A 73 -9.41 -28.04 -3.32
C VAL A 73 -10.06 -28.13 -4.69
N GLU A 74 -10.75 -27.08 -5.12
CA GLU A 74 -11.21 -26.96 -6.50
C GLU A 74 -10.15 -26.24 -7.35
N CYS A 75 -9.83 -26.79 -8.50
CA CYS A 75 -8.98 -26.17 -9.50
C CYS A 75 -9.85 -25.53 -10.60
N THR A 76 -9.51 -24.33 -11.05
CA THR A 76 -10.14 -23.79 -12.27
C THR A 76 -9.80 -24.66 -13.47
N SER A 77 -10.61 -24.66 -14.53
CA SER A 77 -10.38 -25.47 -15.74
C SER A 77 -9.04 -25.16 -16.45
N THR A 78 -8.42 -24.05 -16.14
CA THR A 78 -7.14 -23.59 -16.71
C THR A 78 -5.94 -23.84 -15.78
N ALA A 79 -6.15 -24.31 -14.54
CA ALA A 79 -5.09 -24.39 -13.53
C ALA A 79 -3.86 -25.17 -14.00
N LEU A 80 -4.06 -26.39 -14.48
CA LEU A 80 -2.95 -27.22 -14.96
C LEU A 80 -2.26 -26.65 -16.20
N THR A 81 -2.99 -25.91 -17.06
CA THR A 81 -2.40 -25.21 -18.21
C THR A 81 -1.39 -24.15 -17.76
N TYR A 82 -1.79 -23.29 -16.81
CA TYR A 82 -0.89 -22.26 -16.28
C TYR A 82 0.30 -22.85 -15.53
N PHE A 83 0.07 -23.89 -14.73
CA PHE A 83 1.13 -24.57 -14.02
C PHE A 83 2.14 -25.22 -14.98
N ALA A 84 1.67 -25.89 -16.03
CA ALA A 84 2.52 -26.47 -17.05
C ALA A 84 3.31 -25.41 -17.83
N ALA A 85 2.68 -24.27 -18.16
CA ALA A 85 3.33 -23.16 -18.85
C ALA A 85 4.46 -22.53 -17.99
N ALA A 86 4.22 -22.31 -16.71
CA ALA A 86 5.25 -21.80 -15.79
C ALA A 86 6.44 -22.77 -15.67
N LEU A 87 6.16 -24.07 -15.62
CA LEU A 87 7.20 -25.11 -15.60
C LEU A 87 8.04 -25.10 -16.88
N GLN A 88 7.40 -24.97 -18.06
CA GLN A 88 8.09 -24.85 -19.35
C GLN A 88 8.99 -23.60 -19.43
N GLN A 89 8.63 -22.53 -18.72
CA GLN A 89 9.42 -21.31 -18.62
C GLN A 89 10.56 -21.40 -17.59
N GLY A 90 10.81 -22.59 -17.04
CA GLY A 90 11.93 -22.89 -16.17
C GLY A 90 11.67 -22.72 -14.68
N ALA A 91 10.42 -22.52 -14.24
CA ALA A 91 10.11 -22.54 -12.81
C ALA A 91 10.35 -23.95 -12.23
N ASP A 92 10.89 -24.00 -11.02
CA ASP A 92 11.02 -25.27 -10.29
C ASP A 92 9.96 -25.41 -9.18
N LEU A 93 9.40 -24.29 -8.68
CA LEU A 93 8.25 -24.23 -7.80
C LEU A 93 7.22 -23.25 -8.36
N VAL A 94 5.97 -23.70 -8.55
CA VAL A 94 4.87 -22.84 -9.04
C VAL A 94 3.76 -22.80 -8.01
N VAL A 95 3.38 -21.61 -7.62
CA VAL A 95 2.23 -21.28 -6.76
C VAL A 95 1.26 -20.37 -7.52
N CYS A 96 0.09 -20.10 -6.97
CA CYS A 96 -0.89 -19.19 -7.55
C CYS A 96 -1.70 -18.51 -6.45
N ASP A 97 -2.44 -17.47 -6.83
CA ASP A 97 -3.44 -16.88 -5.96
C ASP A 97 -4.56 -17.89 -5.65
N ALA A 98 -5.23 -17.72 -4.54
CA ALA A 98 -6.28 -18.62 -4.07
C ALA A 98 -7.49 -17.85 -3.50
N VAL A 99 -8.65 -18.52 -3.51
CA VAL A 99 -9.88 -18.04 -2.85
C VAL A 99 -10.27 -19.01 -1.75
N PHE A 100 -10.73 -18.48 -0.62
CA PHE A 100 -11.18 -19.22 0.53
C PHE A 100 -12.62 -18.86 0.89
N GLY A 101 -13.41 -19.83 1.40
CA GLY A 101 -14.81 -19.62 1.81
C GLY A 101 -15.82 -19.95 0.72
N TYR A 102 -17.12 -19.86 1.08
CA TYR A 102 -18.22 -20.25 0.20
C TYR A 102 -18.77 -19.06 -0.60
N ASP A 103 -19.14 -17.95 0.08
CA ASP A 103 -19.74 -16.77 -0.54
C ASP A 103 -19.00 -15.50 -0.09
N GLY A 104 -18.30 -14.83 -1.03
CA GLY A 104 -17.56 -13.59 -0.75
C GLY A 104 -16.40 -13.75 0.22
N GLY A 105 -15.76 -14.93 0.23
CA GLY A 105 -14.65 -15.26 1.09
C GLY A 105 -13.38 -14.44 0.85
N SER A 106 -12.31 -14.81 1.54
CA SER A 106 -11.01 -14.15 1.42
C SER A 106 -10.32 -14.51 0.10
N ALA A 107 -9.70 -13.53 -0.56
CA ALA A 107 -8.77 -13.78 -1.66
C ALA A 107 -7.34 -13.55 -1.17
N LEU A 108 -6.48 -14.53 -1.40
CA LEU A 108 -5.04 -14.48 -1.11
C LEU A 108 -4.26 -14.25 -2.40
N TYR A 109 -3.46 -13.20 -2.41
CA TYR A 109 -2.51 -12.85 -3.48
C TYR A 109 -1.09 -13.07 -2.99
N GLN A 110 -0.25 -13.69 -3.82
CA GLN A 110 1.10 -14.11 -3.46
C GLN A 110 2.14 -13.49 -4.39
N THR A 111 3.40 -13.56 -4.00
CA THR A 111 4.54 -13.14 -4.82
C THR A 111 5.54 -14.28 -4.97
N ASP A 112 6.49 -14.14 -5.91
CA ASP A 112 7.62 -15.06 -6.06
C ASP A 112 8.57 -15.02 -4.84
N GLN A 113 8.46 -13.98 -4.00
CA GLN A 113 9.33 -13.77 -2.83
C GLN A 113 8.70 -14.22 -1.51
N HIS A 114 7.39 -14.34 -1.46
CA HIS A 114 6.65 -14.73 -0.25
C HIS A 114 5.85 -16.00 -0.52
N LEU A 115 6.27 -17.09 0.09
CA LEU A 115 5.64 -18.40 0.00
C LEU A 115 5.13 -18.77 1.38
N PRO A 116 3.90 -18.38 1.73
CA PRO A 116 3.28 -18.78 2.98
C PRO A 116 3.09 -20.30 3.05
N GLY A 117 2.52 -20.81 4.11
CA GLY A 117 2.27 -22.22 4.33
C GLY A 117 1.49 -22.88 3.20
N GLN A 118 2.18 -23.36 2.18
CA GLN A 118 1.56 -23.88 0.97
C GLN A 118 0.73 -25.13 1.25
N ARG A 119 -0.49 -25.17 0.76
CA ARG A 119 -1.37 -26.34 0.78
C ARG A 119 -1.44 -27.03 -0.57
N CYS A 120 -1.06 -26.32 -1.64
CA CYS A 120 -1.04 -26.82 -3.00
C CYS A 120 0.02 -26.06 -3.81
N ALA A 121 0.94 -26.76 -4.44
CA ALA A 121 1.94 -26.18 -5.36
C ALA A 121 2.42 -27.21 -6.37
N LEU A 122 2.83 -26.74 -7.57
CA LEU A 122 3.48 -27.57 -8.55
C LEU A 122 5.01 -27.51 -8.36
N LEU A 123 5.64 -28.67 -8.25
CA LEU A 123 7.08 -28.83 -8.22
C LEU A 123 7.58 -29.38 -9.55
N SER A 124 8.71 -28.87 -10.05
CA SER A 124 9.45 -29.57 -11.09
C SER A 124 9.89 -30.96 -10.60
N ARG A 125 10.08 -31.89 -11.52
CA ARG A 125 10.59 -33.24 -11.17
C ARG A 125 11.92 -33.15 -10.40
N ALA A 126 12.83 -32.30 -10.83
CA ALA A 126 14.14 -32.11 -10.19
C ALA A 126 14.01 -31.55 -8.75
N LEU A 127 13.10 -30.61 -8.51
CA LEU A 127 12.86 -30.09 -7.15
C LEU A 127 12.24 -31.17 -6.26
N LEU A 128 11.25 -31.93 -6.75
CA LEU A 128 10.63 -33.01 -5.99
C LEU A 128 11.67 -34.08 -5.60
N ASP A 129 12.57 -34.47 -6.50
CA ASP A 129 13.61 -35.45 -6.19
C ASP A 129 14.56 -34.95 -5.09
N ARG A 130 14.92 -33.65 -5.08
CA ARG A 130 15.68 -33.01 -4.00
C ARG A 130 14.91 -33.01 -2.67
N CYS A 131 13.62 -32.69 -2.70
CA CYS A 131 12.77 -32.70 -1.51
C CYS A 131 12.67 -34.12 -0.91
N ARG A 132 12.42 -35.12 -1.75
CA ARG A 132 12.33 -36.54 -1.32
C ARG A 132 13.65 -37.08 -0.76
N ALA A 133 14.79 -36.70 -1.35
CA ALA A 133 16.10 -37.02 -0.80
C ALA A 133 16.31 -36.43 0.61
N THR A 134 15.93 -35.20 0.81
CA THR A 134 15.99 -34.50 2.11
C THR A 134 15.02 -35.12 3.12
N ALA A 135 13.81 -35.46 2.70
CA ALA A 135 12.79 -36.13 3.51
C ALA A 135 13.07 -37.63 3.77
N ARG A 136 14.21 -38.15 3.27
CA ARG A 136 14.61 -39.57 3.38
C ARG A 136 13.56 -40.53 2.80
N GLY A 137 12.97 -40.16 1.67
CA GLY A 137 11.99 -40.95 0.95
C GLY A 137 10.57 -40.94 1.54
N LYS A 138 10.29 -40.09 2.51
CA LYS A 138 8.92 -39.87 3.04
C LYS A 138 8.16 -38.97 2.07
N ASP A 139 7.00 -39.42 1.62
CA ASP A 139 6.12 -38.72 0.69
C ASP A 139 4.97 -37.98 1.42
N ASP A 140 5.26 -37.37 2.59
CA ASP A 140 4.33 -36.49 3.29
C ASP A 140 4.20 -35.16 2.53
N VAL A 141 2.99 -34.82 2.11
CA VAL A 141 2.73 -33.67 1.23
C VAL A 141 3.12 -32.34 1.89
N LEU A 142 2.79 -32.15 3.17
CA LEU A 142 3.11 -30.89 3.87
C LEU A 142 4.62 -30.75 4.07
N GLU A 143 5.31 -31.83 4.40
CA GLU A 143 6.77 -31.80 4.52
C GLU A 143 7.44 -31.56 3.18
N LEU A 144 6.96 -32.17 2.10
CA LEU A 144 7.48 -31.93 0.74
C LEU A 144 7.25 -30.48 0.30
N LEU A 145 6.08 -29.88 0.59
CA LEU A 145 5.79 -28.47 0.30
C LEU A 145 6.70 -27.53 1.13
N ARG A 146 6.91 -27.85 2.40
CA ARG A 146 7.83 -27.10 3.26
C ARG A 146 9.27 -27.13 2.74
N LEU A 147 9.74 -28.31 2.33
CA LEU A 147 11.07 -28.48 1.75
C LEU A 147 11.18 -27.80 0.38
N ALA A 148 10.12 -27.82 -0.42
CA ALA A 148 10.10 -27.12 -1.71
C ALA A 148 10.32 -25.62 -1.54
N ASN A 149 9.66 -24.99 -0.57
CA ASN A 149 9.88 -23.57 -0.25
C ASN A 149 11.32 -23.23 0.17
N GLN A 150 12.04 -24.20 0.76
CA GLN A 150 13.44 -24.02 1.18
C GLN A 150 14.45 -24.31 0.08
N LEU A 151 14.14 -25.24 -0.82
CA LEU A 151 15.07 -25.77 -1.81
C LEU A 151 14.84 -25.22 -3.22
N ALA A 152 13.72 -24.53 -3.46
CA ALA A 152 13.42 -23.93 -4.75
C ALA A 152 14.45 -22.85 -5.10
N GLN A 153 14.88 -22.83 -6.37
CA GLN A 153 15.81 -21.85 -6.91
C GLN A 153 15.11 -20.86 -7.85
N ASN A 154 14.02 -21.27 -8.46
CA ASN A 154 13.22 -20.46 -9.36
C ASN A 154 11.72 -20.65 -9.04
N CYS A 155 11.25 -19.87 -8.06
CA CYS A 155 9.84 -19.84 -7.73
C CYS A 155 9.08 -18.87 -8.64
N ARG A 156 7.88 -19.26 -9.05
CA ARG A 156 6.97 -18.41 -9.81
C ARG A 156 5.57 -18.44 -9.23
N CYS A 157 5.02 -17.27 -8.95
CA CYS A 157 3.62 -17.10 -8.64
C CYS A 157 2.83 -16.81 -9.93
N VAL A 158 1.83 -17.63 -10.22
CA VAL A 158 0.85 -17.35 -11.28
C VAL A 158 -0.18 -16.36 -10.70
N PRO A 159 -0.29 -15.12 -11.21
CA PRO A 159 -1.15 -14.09 -10.63
C PRO A 159 -2.62 -14.31 -11.02
N GLN A 160 -3.13 -15.48 -10.70
CA GLN A 160 -4.49 -15.91 -10.94
C GLN A 160 -4.98 -16.79 -9.79
N ALA A 161 -6.22 -16.58 -9.36
CA ALA A 161 -6.88 -17.46 -8.40
C ALA A 161 -7.28 -18.77 -9.09
N LEU A 162 -6.33 -19.70 -9.19
CA LEU A 162 -6.52 -21.00 -9.83
C LEU A 162 -7.06 -22.06 -8.86
N LEU A 163 -6.99 -21.78 -7.56
CA LEU A 163 -7.37 -22.70 -6.49
C LEU A 163 -8.50 -22.09 -5.64
N HIS A 164 -9.48 -22.89 -5.27
CA HIS A 164 -10.56 -22.53 -4.38
C HIS A 164 -10.69 -23.54 -3.23
N PHE A 165 -10.41 -23.06 -2.01
CA PHE A 165 -10.55 -23.83 -0.78
C PHE A 165 -11.91 -23.56 -0.15
N ARG A 166 -12.73 -24.62 0.04
CA ARG A 166 -14.07 -24.52 0.63
C ARG A 166 -14.04 -24.46 2.15
N ARG A 167 -13.17 -23.61 2.68
CA ARG A 167 -13.05 -23.28 4.11
C ARG A 167 -12.57 -21.88 4.29
N GLU A 168 -12.68 -21.34 5.50
CA GLU A 168 -12.11 -20.04 5.83
C GLU A 168 -10.58 -20.08 5.76
N LEU A 169 -9.98 -18.93 5.43
CA LEU A 169 -8.54 -18.71 5.43
C LEU A 169 -8.04 -18.70 6.88
N CYS A 170 -6.95 -19.38 7.14
CA CYS A 170 -6.30 -19.43 8.44
C CYS A 170 -4.84 -18.95 8.37
N ALA A 171 -4.21 -18.78 9.54
CA ALA A 171 -2.85 -18.25 9.62
C ALA A 171 -1.82 -19.10 8.87
N GLU A 172 -1.99 -20.40 8.87
CA GLU A 172 -1.11 -21.36 8.21
C GLU A 172 -1.19 -21.29 6.68
N ASP A 173 -2.21 -20.61 6.12
CA ASP A 173 -2.31 -20.37 4.67
C ASP A 173 -1.47 -19.17 4.23
N VAL A 174 -1.20 -18.25 5.15
CA VAL A 174 -0.54 -16.96 4.86
C VAL A 174 0.84 -16.81 5.50
N PHE A 175 1.14 -17.57 6.56
CA PHE A 175 2.42 -17.53 7.25
C PHE A 175 3.10 -18.90 7.28
N SER A 176 4.41 -18.92 7.23
CA SER A 176 5.18 -20.14 7.44
C SER A 176 5.17 -20.58 8.92
N ALA A 177 5.50 -21.85 9.16
CA ALA A 177 5.48 -22.39 10.52
C ALA A 177 6.57 -21.83 11.46
N LYS A 178 7.60 -21.17 10.93
CA LYS A 178 8.81 -20.78 11.69
C LYS A 178 9.25 -19.32 11.52
N GLY A 179 8.56 -18.54 10.68
CA GLY A 179 8.88 -17.13 10.48
C GLY A 179 8.30 -16.24 11.57
N ARG A 180 8.90 -15.07 11.82
CA ARG A 180 8.24 -13.98 12.55
C ARG A 180 7.13 -13.42 11.67
N ARG A 181 5.97 -13.17 12.22
CA ARG A 181 4.74 -12.86 11.49
C ARG A 181 4.31 -11.42 11.72
N ALA A 182 4.27 -10.61 10.67
CA ALA A 182 3.72 -9.26 10.76
C ALA A 182 2.43 -9.17 9.92
N LEU A 183 1.36 -8.70 10.55
CA LEU A 183 0.09 -8.41 9.90
C LEU A 183 -0.09 -6.90 9.80
N ILE A 184 -0.19 -6.37 8.59
CA ILE A 184 -0.56 -4.98 8.32
C ILE A 184 -2.05 -4.91 8.04
N LEU A 185 -2.78 -4.13 8.83
CA LEU A 185 -4.21 -3.88 8.63
C LEU A 185 -4.40 -2.55 7.90
N SER A 186 -5.09 -2.57 6.78
CA SER A 186 -5.43 -1.39 6.00
C SER A 186 -6.94 -1.33 5.78
N HIS A 187 -7.60 -0.30 6.32
CA HIS A 187 -9.05 -0.11 6.22
C HIS A 187 -9.52 0.07 4.76
N GLU A 188 -8.63 0.40 3.86
CA GLU A 188 -8.84 0.50 2.42
C GLU A 188 -7.56 0.10 1.67
N LEU A 189 -7.71 -0.34 0.42
CA LEU A 189 -6.60 -0.58 -0.52
C LEU A 189 -6.84 0.29 -1.77
N THR A 190 -6.71 1.60 -1.59
CA THR A 190 -6.87 2.62 -2.63
C THR A 190 -5.54 3.32 -2.92
N MET A 191 -5.45 4.05 -4.04
CA MET A 191 -4.28 4.87 -4.38
C MET A 191 -4.27 6.22 -3.64
N THR A 192 -4.68 6.23 -2.37
CA THR A 192 -4.67 7.40 -1.47
C THR A 192 -3.42 7.40 -0.57
N GLY A 193 -3.23 8.47 0.22
CA GLY A 193 -2.02 8.68 1.00
C GLY A 193 -1.71 7.56 2.00
N ALA A 194 -2.66 7.21 2.87
CA ALA A 194 -2.41 6.26 3.95
C ALA A 194 -2.06 4.83 3.47
N PRO A 195 -2.77 4.20 2.51
CA PRO A 195 -2.35 2.90 1.99
C PRO A 195 -1.01 2.93 1.25
N ILE A 196 -0.71 4.00 0.50
CA ILE A 196 0.55 4.12 -0.23
C ILE A 196 1.74 4.21 0.73
N VAL A 197 1.58 4.92 1.82
CA VAL A 197 2.62 5.04 2.85
C VAL A 197 2.91 3.67 3.51
N LEU A 198 1.90 2.83 3.72
CA LEU A 198 2.09 1.48 4.26
C LEU A 198 2.98 0.58 3.41
N VAL A 199 3.03 0.79 2.08
CA VAL A 199 3.92 0.03 1.20
C VAL A 199 5.37 0.13 1.67
N SER A 200 5.79 1.31 2.15
CA SER A 200 7.15 1.54 2.65
C SER A 200 7.47 0.79 3.95
N ALA A 201 6.47 0.39 4.73
CA ALA A 201 6.67 -0.41 5.95
C ALA A 201 7.08 -1.87 5.64
N VAL A 202 6.63 -2.40 4.50
CA VAL A 202 6.88 -3.80 4.13
C VAL A 202 8.37 -4.15 4.08
N PRO A 203 9.24 -3.43 3.32
CA PRO A 203 10.67 -3.75 3.27
C PRO A 203 11.35 -3.58 4.63
N VAL A 204 10.91 -2.65 5.47
CA VAL A 204 11.46 -2.47 6.83
C VAL A 204 11.15 -3.70 7.69
N LEU A 205 9.90 -4.11 7.76
CA LEU A 205 9.50 -5.29 8.53
C LEU A 205 10.19 -6.56 8.02
N ARG A 206 10.33 -6.71 6.70
CA ARG A 206 11.07 -7.83 6.12
C ARG A 206 12.54 -7.83 6.48
N SER A 207 13.20 -6.67 6.53
CA SER A 207 14.60 -6.55 6.96
C SER A 207 14.79 -6.96 8.43
N LEU A 208 13.74 -6.87 9.25
CA LEU A 208 13.69 -7.34 10.63
C LEU A 208 13.32 -8.83 10.76
N GLY A 209 13.22 -9.55 9.64
CA GLY A 209 12.95 -10.99 9.60
C GLY A 209 11.48 -11.36 9.66
N PHE A 210 10.55 -10.41 9.48
CA PHE A 210 9.13 -10.72 9.43
C PHE A 210 8.68 -11.20 8.05
N GLU A 211 7.80 -12.21 8.04
CA GLU A 211 6.90 -12.48 6.94
C GLU A 211 5.74 -11.49 7.02
N VAL A 212 5.51 -10.73 5.96
CA VAL A 212 4.54 -9.63 5.98
C VAL A 212 3.30 -10.01 5.18
N VAL A 213 2.16 -9.90 5.82
CA VAL A 213 0.83 -10.04 5.20
C VAL A 213 0.08 -8.71 5.36
N VAL A 214 -0.49 -8.22 4.27
CA VAL A 214 -1.37 -7.04 4.27
C VAL A 214 -2.80 -7.51 4.14
N LEU A 215 -3.67 -7.00 4.99
CA LEU A 215 -5.10 -7.28 4.99
C LEU A 215 -5.89 -6.01 4.72
N GLY A 216 -6.79 -6.07 3.74
CA GLY A 216 -7.67 -4.95 3.41
C GLY A 216 -8.98 -5.40 2.75
N PRO A 217 -9.94 -4.48 2.48
CA PRO A 217 -11.28 -4.86 2.03
C PRO A 217 -11.32 -5.36 0.59
N ALA A 218 -10.79 -4.60 -0.35
CA ALA A 218 -10.71 -4.93 -1.77
C ALA A 218 -9.62 -4.11 -2.44
N ASP A 219 -9.03 -4.61 -3.53
CA ASP A 219 -8.01 -3.88 -4.27
C ASP A 219 -8.66 -2.82 -5.19
N GLU A 220 -8.28 -1.56 -4.96
CA GLU A 220 -8.61 -0.41 -5.81
C GLU A 220 -7.35 0.25 -6.41
N GLY A 221 -6.23 -0.51 -6.46
CA GLY A 221 -5.02 -0.11 -7.19
C GLY A 221 -3.67 -0.42 -6.55
N PRO A 222 -3.46 -0.37 -5.21
CA PRO A 222 -2.13 -0.51 -4.61
C PRO A 222 -1.67 -1.96 -4.40
N LEU A 223 -2.51 -2.96 -4.66
CA LEU A 223 -2.19 -4.37 -4.41
C LEU A 223 -0.84 -4.77 -4.99
N GLN A 224 -0.58 -4.41 -6.25
CA GLN A 224 0.70 -4.75 -6.91
C GLN A 224 1.90 -4.13 -6.20
N LEU A 225 1.76 -2.92 -5.64
CA LEU A 225 2.86 -2.27 -4.91
C LEU A 225 3.24 -3.04 -3.64
N PHE A 226 2.25 -3.59 -2.92
CA PHE A 226 2.52 -4.46 -1.76
C PHE A 226 3.17 -5.78 -2.17
N LEU A 227 2.71 -6.40 -3.26
CA LEU A 227 3.31 -7.61 -3.80
C LEU A 227 4.76 -7.36 -4.24
N ASP A 228 5.04 -6.27 -4.94
CA ASP A 228 6.39 -5.88 -5.38
C ASP A 228 7.31 -5.58 -4.18
N ALA A 229 6.77 -5.02 -3.10
CA ALA A 229 7.49 -4.83 -1.84
C ALA A 229 7.76 -6.16 -1.09
N GLY A 230 7.12 -7.26 -1.51
CA GLY A 230 7.32 -8.61 -1.00
C GLY A 230 6.38 -9.01 0.15
N ALA A 231 5.22 -8.38 0.26
CA ALA A 231 4.15 -8.82 1.14
C ALA A 231 3.16 -9.71 0.38
N ALA A 232 2.57 -10.71 1.05
CA ALA A 232 1.33 -11.30 0.57
C ALA A 232 0.16 -10.38 0.92
N VAL A 233 -0.90 -10.40 0.11
CA VAL A 233 -2.08 -9.56 0.35
C VAL A 233 -3.32 -10.44 0.49
N VAL A 234 -4.09 -10.21 1.53
CA VAL A 234 -5.40 -10.81 1.74
C VAL A 234 -6.46 -9.72 1.56
N THR A 235 -7.42 -9.95 0.68
CA THR A 235 -8.57 -9.07 0.57
C THR A 235 -9.82 -9.75 1.11
N ARG A 236 -10.54 -9.02 1.95
CA ARG A 236 -11.81 -9.45 2.53
C ARG A 236 -12.73 -8.24 2.76
N PRO A 237 -13.95 -8.21 2.19
CA PRO A 237 -14.81 -7.02 2.26
C PRO A 237 -15.15 -6.53 3.67
N ASP A 238 -15.23 -7.44 4.64
CA ASP A 238 -15.53 -7.15 6.06
C ASP A 238 -14.29 -7.15 6.96
N CYS A 239 -13.09 -6.89 6.41
CA CYS A 239 -11.81 -7.04 7.11
C CYS A 239 -11.72 -6.25 8.42
N VAL A 240 -12.33 -5.07 8.53
CA VAL A 240 -12.31 -4.24 9.75
C VAL A 240 -13.25 -4.78 10.85
N THR A 241 -14.27 -5.55 10.48
CA THR A 241 -15.35 -5.94 11.39
C THR A 241 -15.48 -7.45 11.63
N SER A 242 -14.78 -8.27 10.85
CA SER A 242 -14.94 -9.72 10.88
C SER A 242 -14.14 -10.39 12.00
N SER A 243 -14.82 -11.15 12.84
CA SER A 243 -14.17 -12.01 13.83
C SER A 243 -13.34 -13.14 13.22
N ALA A 244 -13.57 -13.49 11.93
CA ALA A 244 -12.76 -14.51 11.24
C ALA A 244 -11.28 -14.07 11.07
N LEU A 245 -11.02 -12.76 11.13
CA LEU A 245 -9.67 -12.21 11.07
C LEU A 245 -8.91 -12.25 12.40
N TRP A 246 -9.60 -12.48 13.51
CA TRP A 246 -8.94 -12.56 14.81
C TRP A 246 -7.91 -13.69 14.84
N GLY A 247 -8.18 -14.79 14.14
CA GLY A 247 -7.22 -15.89 13.99
C GLY A 247 -5.91 -15.46 13.32
N LEU A 248 -5.97 -14.61 12.31
CA LEU A 248 -4.78 -14.01 11.68
C LEU A 248 -4.08 -13.04 12.63
N ALA A 249 -4.82 -12.12 13.23
CA ALA A 249 -4.27 -11.09 14.11
C ALA A 249 -3.64 -11.70 15.37
N THR A 250 -4.32 -12.66 16.02
CA THR A 250 -3.81 -13.33 17.22
C THR A 250 -2.66 -14.30 16.96
N SER A 251 -2.42 -14.68 15.69
CA SER A 251 -1.28 -15.52 15.29
C SER A 251 -0.04 -14.72 14.88
N ALA A 252 -0.15 -13.39 14.80
CA ALA A 252 0.94 -12.51 14.43
C ALA A 252 1.85 -12.19 15.63
N ASP A 253 3.14 -12.00 15.37
CA ASP A 253 4.12 -11.52 16.33
C ASP A 253 4.16 -9.98 16.37
N LEU A 254 3.53 -9.33 15.37
CA LEU A 254 3.33 -7.89 15.28
C LEU A 254 2.09 -7.58 14.44
N VAL A 255 1.22 -6.71 14.92
CA VAL A 255 0.15 -6.09 14.13
C VAL A 255 0.45 -4.60 13.93
N LEU A 256 0.54 -4.15 12.68
CA LEU A 256 0.57 -2.74 12.30
C LEU A 256 -0.83 -2.35 11.83
N ALA A 257 -1.56 -1.61 12.67
CA ALA A 257 -2.90 -1.14 12.39
C ALA A 257 -2.86 0.29 11.83
N ASN A 258 -3.39 0.49 10.61
CA ASN A 258 -3.33 1.76 9.90
C ASN A 258 -4.63 2.53 10.04
N THR A 259 -4.55 3.76 10.55
CA THR A 259 -5.65 4.69 10.79
C THR A 259 -6.52 4.37 12.01
N VAL A 260 -7.33 5.34 12.41
CA VAL A 260 -8.30 5.18 13.51
C VAL A 260 -9.43 4.21 13.18
N VAL A 261 -9.66 3.94 11.89
CA VAL A 261 -10.71 3.02 11.44
C VAL A 261 -10.47 1.59 11.93
N GLU A 262 -9.21 1.22 12.18
CA GLU A 262 -8.83 -0.08 12.75
C GLU A 262 -9.07 -0.19 14.27
N ALA A 263 -9.63 0.83 14.91
CA ALA A 263 -9.93 0.82 16.35
C ALA A 263 -10.70 -0.44 16.85
N PRO A 264 -11.65 -1.05 16.09
CA PRO A 264 -12.31 -2.29 16.51
C PRO A 264 -11.31 -3.45 16.70
N VAL A 265 -10.37 -3.61 15.79
CA VAL A 265 -9.35 -4.67 15.86
C VAL A 265 -8.35 -4.36 16.97
N VAL A 266 -7.89 -3.12 17.06
CA VAL A 266 -7.00 -2.66 18.15
C VAL A 266 -7.65 -2.91 19.51
N ASN A 267 -8.93 -2.55 19.68
CA ASN A 267 -9.67 -2.79 20.92
C ASN A 267 -9.78 -4.29 21.28
N THR A 268 -9.91 -5.14 20.28
CA THR A 268 -9.95 -6.59 20.46
C THR A 268 -8.61 -7.17 20.92
N LEU A 269 -7.51 -6.67 20.36
CA LEU A 269 -6.15 -7.10 20.71
C LEU A 269 -5.62 -6.43 21.98
N ASN A 270 -6.28 -5.39 22.47
CA ASN A 270 -5.87 -4.59 23.62
C ASN A 270 -5.77 -5.44 24.88
N GLY A 271 -4.61 -5.43 25.54
CA GLY A 271 -4.31 -6.26 26.71
C GLY A 271 -4.02 -7.73 26.39
N SER A 272 -3.93 -8.11 25.10
CA SER A 272 -3.47 -9.45 24.70
C SER A 272 -1.93 -9.54 24.71
N PHE A 273 -1.41 -10.69 24.29
CA PHE A 273 0.05 -10.88 24.13
C PHE A 273 0.57 -10.42 22.75
N VAL A 274 -0.31 -9.99 21.83
CA VAL A 274 0.08 -9.56 20.49
C VAL A 274 0.52 -8.10 20.52
N PRO A 275 1.75 -7.77 20.13
CA PRO A 275 2.21 -6.39 19.98
C PRO A 275 1.44 -5.68 18.86
N VAL A 276 0.95 -4.47 19.14
CA VAL A 276 0.20 -3.65 18.18
C VAL A 276 0.87 -2.29 18.06
N LEU A 277 1.33 -1.96 16.86
CA LEU A 277 1.72 -0.61 16.46
C LEU A 277 0.53 0.04 15.74
N TRP A 278 -0.14 0.98 16.41
CA TRP A 278 -1.29 1.68 15.85
C TRP A 278 -0.86 3.02 15.25
N TRP A 279 -0.79 3.06 13.91
CA TRP A 279 -0.29 4.21 13.18
C TRP A 279 -1.42 5.08 12.63
N LEU A 280 -1.59 6.27 13.20
CA LEU A 280 -2.67 7.21 12.91
C LEU A 280 -2.29 8.12 11.74
N HIS A 281 -3.14 8.09 10.71
CA HIS A 281 -3.08 8.96 9.53
C HIS A 281 -4.36 9.81 9.39
N ASP A 282 -5.13 9.90 10.46
CA ASP A 282 -6.44 10.53 10.43
C ASP A 282 -6.36 11.97 10.90
N ALA A 283 -7.21 12.79 10.30
CA ALA A 283 -7.51 14.13 10.73
C ALA A 283 -8.82 14.16 11.55
N PHE A 284 -9.21 15.30 12.08
CA PHE A 284 -10.37 15.46 12.98
C PHE A 284 -11.67 14.89 12.40
N ALA A 285 -11.87 15.01 11.06
CA ALA A 285 -13.08 14.53 10.39
C ALA A 285 -13.31 13.01 10.49
N GLY A 286 -12.26 12.22 10.73
CA GLY A 286 -12.36 10.75 10.85
C GLY A 286 -12.93 10.28 12.18
N TYR A 287 -12.77 11.04 13.25
CA TYR A 287 -13.04 10.59 14.61
C TYR A 287 -14.52 10.48 15.02
N PRO A 288 -15.44 11.37 14.61
CA PRO A 288 -16.83 11.31 15.06
C PRO A 288 -17.53 9.96 14.82
N PHE A 289 -17.11 9.24 13.79
CA PHE A 289 -17.74 7.96 13.40
C PHE A 289 -17.17 6.77 14.17
N ILE A 290 -15.96 6.85 14.73
CA ILE A 290 -15.23 5.71 15.30
C ILE A 290 -14.94 5.84 16.80
N THR A 291 -15.11 7.02 17.41
CA THR A 291 -14.75 7.31 18.80
C THR A 291 -15.26 6.24 19.79
N HIS A 292 -16.48 5.73 19.58
CA HIS A 292 -17.08 4.72 20.45
C HIS A 292 -16.41 3.33 20.37
N LYS A 293 -15.51 3.11 19.40
CA LYS A 293 -14.73 1.88 19.22
C LYS A 293 -13.30 2.00 19.75
N ILE A 294 -12.82 3.23 20.01
CA ILE A 294 -11.50 3.47 20.57
C ILE A 294 -11.45 2.90 21.99
N PRO A 295 -10.40 2.15 22.37
CA PRO A 295 -10.23 1.63 23.74
C PRO A 295 -10.32 2.76 24.79
N ARG A 296 -10.85 2.46 25.96
CA ARG A 296 -10.86 3.41 27.09
C ARG A 296 -9.49 3.57 27.73
N GLU A 297 -8.76 2.48 27.81
CA GLU A 297 -7.39 2.39 28.32
C GLU A 297 -6.58 1.52 27.38
N LEU A 298 -5.28 1.79 27.27
CA LEU A 298 -4.38 1.00 26.45
C LEU A 298 -3.66 -0.04 27.30
N GLY A 299 -3.66 -1.27 26.82
CA GLY A 299 -2.77 -2.32 27.30
C GLY A 299 -1.32 -2.03 26.91
N LYS A 300 -0.36 -2.59 27.66
CA LYS A 300 1.08 -2.42 27.39
C LYS A 300 1.53 -2.93 26.02
N ASN A 301 0.71 -3.76 25.38
CA ASN A 301 0.98 -4.31 24.06
C ASN A 301 0.57 -3.38 22.91
N VAL A 302 -0.08 -2.24 23.19
CA VAL A 302 -0.53 -1.28 22.16
C VAL A 302 0.31 -0.02 22.26
N HIS A 303 1.06 0.28 21.20
CA HIS A 303 1.81 1.51 21.03
C HIS A 303 1.18 2.36 19.93
N ILE A 304 0.87 3.63 20.24
CA ILE A 304 0.27 4.54 19.26
C ILE A 304 1.32 5.45 18.68
N CYS A 305 1.32 5.53 17.36
CA CYS A 305 2.08 6.52 16.62
C CYS A 305 1.15 7.39 15.76
N ALA A 306 1.55 8.61 15.49
CA ALA A 306 0.87 9.49 14.55
C ALA A 306 1.83 10.01 13.49
N VAL A 307 1.31 10.24 12.29
CA VAL A 307 2.10 10.76 11.16
C VAL A 307 2.57 12.20 11.37
N GLY A 308 2.05 12.89 12.37
CA GLY A 308 2.44 14.25 12.72
C GLY A 308 1.57 14.86 13.82
N SER A 309 1.88 16.07 14.22
CA SER A 309 1.23 16.79 15.34
C SER A 309 -0.29 16.98 15.13
N HIS A 310 -0.75 17.15 13.90
CA HIS A 310 -2.17 17.32 13.59
C HIS A 310 -2.96 16.01 13.83
N ALA A 311 -2.43 14.86 13.42
CA ALA A 311 -3.02 13.57 13.70
C ALA A 311 -3.00 13.23 15.21
N THR A 312 -1.93 13.63 15.93
CA THR A 312 -1.85 13.55 17.39
C THR A 312 -2.96 14.38 18.03
N ALA A 313 -3.13 15.64 17.61
CA ALA A 313 -4.17 16.52 18.14
C ALA A 313 -5.58 15.98 17.86
N ALA A 314 -5.80 15.36 16.71
CA ALA A 314 -7.08 14.74 16.37
C ALA A 314 -7.42 13.57 17.33
N MET A 315 -6.47 12.68 17.64
CA MET A 315 -6.68 11.63 18.66
C MET A 315 -6.86 12.25 20.05
N HIS A 316 -6.07 13.24 20.43
CA HIS A 316 -6.17 13.92 21.74
C HIS A 316 -7.50 14.66 21.92
N SER A 317 -8.19 15.05 20.86
CA SER A 317 -9.53 15.63 20.97
C SER A 317 -10.57 14.68 21.57
N VAL A 318 -10.33 13.37 21.48
CA VAL A 318 -11.21 12.31 22.00
C VAL A 318 -10.56 11.51 23.13
N ARG A 319 -9.23 11.39 23.15
CA ARG A 319 -8.43 10.66 24.14
C ARG A 319 -7.17 11.46 24.49
N PRO A 320 -7.30 12.52 25.32
CA PRO A 320 -6.18 13.37 25.71
C PRO A 320 -5.17 12.68 26.65
N ASP A 321 -5.53 11.52 27.18
CA ASP A 321 -4.75 10.68 28.09
C ASP A 321 -3.79 9.72 27.36
N PHE A 322 -3.87 9.57 26.04
CA PHE A 322 -3.01 8.66 25.31
C PHE A 322 -1.63 9.27 25.05
N GLU A 323 -0.59 8.50 25.31
CA GLU A 323 0.77 8.83 24.85
C GLU A 323 0.91 8.44 23.40
N ILE A 324 1.33 9.40 22.54
CA ILE A 324 1.40 9.23 21.09
C ILE A 324 2.76 9.68 20.61
N GLU A 325 3.52 8.76 20.02
CA GLU A 325 4.81 9.05 19.43
C GLU A 325 4.66 9.45 17.94
N GLN A 326 5.60 10.22 17.41
CA GLN A 326 5.58 10.55 15.99
C GLN A 326 6.28 9.47 15.16
N LEU A 327 5.60 9.00 14.12
CA LEU A 327 6.15 8.18 13.04
C LEU A 327 5.80 8.85 11.72
N ILE A 328 6.67 9.75 11.26
CA ILE A 328 6.50 10.43 9.98
C ILE A 328 6.91 9.44 8.87
N TYR A 329 6.14 9.37 7.80
CA TYR A 329 6.45 8.50 6.66
C TYR A 329 7.69 8.96 5.89
N GLY A 330 8.44 8.01 5.34
CA GLY A 330 9.56 8.29 4.45
C GLY A 330 9.11 8.41 2.99
N LEU A 331 9.71 9.36 2.27
CA LEU A 331 9.65 9.40 0.82
C LEU A 331 11.05 9.20 0.24
N PRO A 332 11.20 8.44 -0.87
CA PRO A 332 12.49 8.34 -1.55
C PRO A 332 12.96 9.71 -2.05
N ASP A 333 14.25 9.98 -1.93
CA ASP A 333 14.83 11.17 -2.56
C ASP A 333 14.98 10.94 -4.07
N TYR A 334 14.13 11.55 -4.82
CA TYR A 334 14.15 11.50 -6.28
C TYR A 334 14.58 12.83 -6.93
N ALA A 335 15.19 13.75 -6.16
CA ALA A 335 15.65 15.04 -6.70
C ALA A 335 16.69 14.90 -7.82
N ALA A 336 17.50 13.83 -7.79
CA ALA A 336 18.48 13.52 -8.84
C ALA A 336 17.92 12.68 -10.01
N GLU A 337 16.68 12.20 -9.93
CA GLU A 337 16.06 11.43 -11.00
C GLU A 337 15.68 12.33 -12.18
N GLN A 338 15.72 11.77 -13.39
CA GLN A 338 15.26 12.47 -14.58
C GLN A 338 13.82 12.11 -14.88
N PHE A 339 12.97 13.13 -15.01
CA PHE A 339 11.57 12.97 -15.41
C PHE A 339 11.31 13.62 -16.79
N PRO A 340 10.32 13.11 -17.56
CA PRO A 340 9.78 13.84 -18.68
C PRO A 340 9.33 15.23 -18.23
N ARG A 341 9.88 16.28 -18.83
CA ARG A 341 9.61 17.65 -18.39
C ARG A 341 8.15 18.02 -18.66
N TYR A 342 7.43 18.36 -17.60
CA TYR A 342 6.06 18.88 -17.70
C TYR A 342 6.09 20.29 -18.31
N ASP A 343 5.19 20.56 -19.29
CA ASP A 343 5.12 21.86 -19.92
C ASP A 343 4.48 22.91 -18.99
N ILE A 344 5.30 23.82 -18.48
CA ILE A 344 4.91 24.98 -17.68
C ILE A 344 4.95 26.30 -18.47
N SER A 345 4.98 26.26 -19.83
CA SER A 345 5.03 27.45 -20.68
C SER A 345 3.91 28.45 -20.38
N PHE A 346 2.76 27.98 -19.88
CA PHE A 346 1.65 28.82 -19.42
C PHE A 346 2.05 29.78 -18.29
N ALA A 347 3.06 29.45 -17.50
CA ALA A 347 3.55 30.33 -16.44
C ALA A 347 4.28 31.56 -16.99
N GLY A 348 4.84 31.48 -18.19
CA GLY A 348 5.46 32.61 -18.88
C GLY A 348 6.61 33.26 -18.09
N GLY A 349 7.37 32.47 -17.31
CA GLY A 349 8.45 32.98 -16.44
C GLY A 349 8.01 33.66 -15.16
N ARG A 350 6.71 33.64 -14.84
CA ARG A 350 6.14 34.16 -13.59
C ARG A 350 6.39 33.21 -12.43
N THR A 351 6.31 33.72 -11.20
CA THR A 351 6.36 32.90 -10.00
C THR A 351 5.21 31.90 -10.00
N LEU A 352 5.53 30.60 -10.06
CA LEU A 352 4.56 29.49 -10.16
C LEU A 352 4.22 28.91 -8.78
N PHE A 353 2.97 29.08 -8.39
CA PHE A 353 2.37 28.46 -7.19
C PHE A 353 1.55 27.26 -7.59
N VAL A 354 1.71 26.16 -6.85
CA VAL A 354 1.06 24.88 -7.16
C VAL A 354 0.35 24.32 -5.95
N THR A 355 -0.88 23.84 -6.15
CA THR A 355 -1.59 23.00 -5.19
C THR A 355 -1.99 21.69 -5.85
N VAL A 356 -1.80 20.55 -5.15
CA VAL A 356 -2.11 19.22 -5.67
C VAL A 356 -3.00 18.47 -4.68
N GLY A 357 -4.16 18.04 -5.13
CA GLY A 357 -5.11 17.29 -4.32
C GLY A 357 -6.53 17.35 -4.88
N SER A 358 -7.41 16.49 -4.39
CA SER A 358 -8.83 16.52 -4.77
C SER A 358 -9.45 17.87 -4.43
N LEU A 359 -10.30 18.39 -5.33
CA LEU A 359 -11.09 19.58 -5.07
C LEU A 359 -12.26 19.20 -4.18
N GLU A 360 -12.05 19.30 -2.86
CA GLU A 360 -13.02 18.98 -1.80
C GLU A 360 -12.90 20.00 -0.66
N PRO A 361 -13.96 20.22 0.14
CA PRO A 361 -13.96 21.25 1.19
C PRO A 361 -12.81 21.12 2.18
N ARG A 362 -12.45 19.91 2.56
CA ARG A 362 -11.35 19.63 3.50
C ARG A 362 -9.99 20.16 3.00
N LYS A 363 -9.76 20.14 1.68
CA LYS A 363 -8.52 20.61 1.05
C LYS A 363 -8.48 22.12 0.82
N GLY A 364 -9.57 22.84 1.07
CA GLY A 364 -9.64 24.31 1.06
C GLY A 364 -9.32 25.01 -0.27
N PRO A 365 -9.66 24.46 -1.46
CA PRO A 365 -9.37 25.14 -2.72
C PRO A 365 -10.07 26.51 -2.84
N ASP A 366 -11.20 26.70 -2.17
CA ASP A 366 -11.95 27.95 -2.07
C ASP A 366 -11.19 29.02 -1.26
N ILE A 367 -10.46 28.65 -0.20
CA ILE A 367 -9.59 29.57 0.55
C ILE A 367 -8.50 30.11 -0.38
N PHE A 368 -7.83 29.23 -1.11
CA PHE A 368 -6.79 29.62 -2.07
C PHE A 368 -7.37 30.49 -3.20
N CYS A 369 -8.56 30.13 -3.73
CA CYS A 369 -9.26 30.97 -4.71
C CYS A 369 -9.53 32.38 -4.18
N ASN A 370 -10.03 32.50 -2.95
CA ASN A 370 -10.32 33.78 -2.33
C ASN A 370 -9.05 34.60 -2.07
N ALA A 371 -7.97 33.96 -1.62
CA ALA A 371 -6.68 34.61 -1.46
C ALA A 371 -6.16 35.21 -2.77
N ILE A 372 -6.25 34.48 -3.89
CA ILE A 372 -5.85 34.97 -5.20
C ILE A 372 -6.71 36.16 -5.65
N ARG A 373 -8.01 36.17 -5.33
CA ARG A 373 -8.90 37.34 -5.62
C ARG A 373 -8.52 38.59 -4.83
N LEU A 374 -8.04 38.43 -3.60
CA LEU A 374 -7.60 39.52 -2.72
C LEU A 374 -6.28 40.15 -3.17
N LEU A 375 -5.47 39.47 -3.99
CA LEU A 375 -4.22 40.06 -4.48
C LEU A 375 -4.48 41.29 -5.36
N PRO A 376 -3.72 42.40 -5.18
CA PRO A 376 -3.72 43.50 -6.13
C PRO A 376 -3.39 43.01 -7.54
N SER A 377 -4.04 43.57 -8.59
CA SER A 377 -3.83 43.12 -9.96
C SER A 377 -2.36 43.13 -10.39
N ALA A 378 -1.64 44.19 -10.05
CA ALA A 378 -0.22 44.35 -10.37
C ALA A 378 0.69 43.29 -9.70
N VAL A 379 0.27 42.74 -8.57
CA VAL A 379 0.96 41.60 -7.90
C VAL A 379 0.56 40.28 -8.54
N ARG A 380 -0.75 40.03 -8.70
CA ARG A 380 -1.29 38.81 -9.26
C ARG A 380 -0.76 38.53 -10.68
N GLU A 381 -0.59 39.55 -11.51
CA GLU A 381 -0.08 39.42 -12.88
C GLU A 381 1.38 38.95 -12.95
N LYS A 382 2.14 39.04 -11.87
CA LYS A 382 3.52 38.53 -11.77
C LYS A 382 3.58 37.04 -11.38
N ALA A 383 2.44 36.40 -11.11
CA ALA A 383 2.36 35.02 -10.69
C ALA A 383 1.52 34.15 -11.63
N ALA A 384 1.73 32.84 -11.55
CA ALA A 384 0.88 31.81 -12.12
C ALA A 384 0.43 30.87 -11.00
N PHE A 385 -0.84 30.49 -10.99
CA PHE A 385 -1.44 29.63 -9.97
C PHE A 385 -2.01 28.38 -10.63
N LEU A 386 -1.51 27.22 -10.27
CA LEU A 386 -1.95 25.95 -10.85
C LEU A 386 -2.64 25.08 -9.78
N PHE A 387 -3.89 24.74 -10.05
CA PHE A 387 -4.64 23.73 -9.32
C PHE A 387 -4.57 22.39 -10.05
N VAL A 388 -4.18 21.32 -9.36
CA VAL A 388 -4.11 19.96 -9.91
C VAL A 388 -4.93 19.02 -9.04
N GLY A 389 -5.91 18.35 -9.63
CA GLY A 389 -6.65 17.30 -8.91
C GLY A 389 -8.06 17.04 -9.40
N LYS A 390 -8.60 15.90 -8.99
CA LYS A 390 -9.96 15.47 -9.34
C LYS A 390 -10.99 16.38 -8.69
N ALA A 391 -12.01 16.77 -9.43
CA ALA A 391 -13.20 17.43 -8.90
C ALA A 391 -14.03 16.42 -8.08
N ALA A 392 -13.82 16.38 -6.78
CA ALA A 392 -14.55 15.51 -5.85
C ALA A 392 -15.82 16.18 -5.31
N ASP A 393 -15.82 17.53 -5.23
CA ASP A 393 -16.97 18.33 -4.83
C ASP A 393 -17.30 19.37 -5.90
N LYS A 394 -18.59 19.51 -6.21
CA LYS A 394 -19.08 20.42 -7.25
C LYS A 394 -18.92 21.90 -6.88
N GLY A 395 -19.09 22.25 -5.60
CA GLY A 395 -18.93 23.62 -5.11
C GLY A 395 -17.48 24.07 -5.23
N MET A 396 -16.55 23.23 -4.79
CA MET A 396 -15.12 23.49 -4.87
C MET A 396 -14.64 23.58 -6.32
N TYR A 397 -15.10 22.67 -7.18
CA TYR A 397 -14.82 22.77 -8.61
C TYR A 397 -15.32 24.07 -9.21
N ASN A 398 -16.56 24.48 -8.93
CA ASN A 398 -17.12 25.72 -9.46
C ASN A 398 -16.34 26.95 -8.97
N ALA A 399 -15.82 26.95 -7.74
CA ALA A 399 -14.99 28.03 -7.24
C ALA A 399 -13.68 28.18 -8.06
N VAL A 400 -13.01 27.05 -8.31
CA VAL A 400 -11.77 27.02 -9.13
C VAL A 400 -12.08 27.40 -10.58
N ASP A 401 -13.12 26.83 -11.19
CA ASP A 401 -13.51 27.09 -12.58
C ASP A 401 -13.92 28.56 -12.79
N SER A 402 -14.65 29.16 -11.83
CA SER A 402 -14.92 30.61 -11.86
C SER A 402 -13.63 31.43 -11.82
N LEU A 403 -12.70 31.08 -10.94
CA LEU A 403 -11.43 31.79 -10.82
C LEU A 403 -10.59 31.70 -12.11
N VAL A 404 -10.56 30.55 -12.76
CA VAL A 404 -9.89 30.34 -14.06
C VAL A 404 -10.52 31.24 -15.14
N ARG A 405 -11.85 31.36 -15.17
CA ARG A 405 -12.54 32.25 -16.10
C ARG A 405 -12.30 33.74 -15.81
N ASP A 406 -12.23 34.10 -14.53
CA ASP A 406 -11.98 35.50 -14.12
C ASP A 406 -10.54 35.93 -14.45
N TYR A 407 -9.58 34.99 -14.36
CA TYR A 407 -8.13 35.25 -14.53
C TYR A 407 -7.43 34.24 -15.45
N PRO A 408 -7.85 34.09 -16.72
CA PRO A 408 -7.39 33.02 -17.61
C PRO A 408 -5.89 33.08 -17.99
N GLN A 409 -5.24 34.22 -17.72
CA GLN A 409 -3.81 34.40 -18.00
C GLN A 409 -2.91 34.04 -16.81
N THR A 410 -3.48 33.88 -15.60
CA THR A 410 -2.71 33.67 -14.36
C THR A 410 -3.14 32.46 -13.57
N VAL A 411 -4.37 31.96 -13.77
CA VAL A 411 -4.93 30.80 -13.04
C VAL A 411 -5.22 29.66 -13.99
N PHE A 412 -4.79 28.47 -13.59
CA PHE A 412 -4.86 27.26 -14.41
C PHE A 412 -5.38 26.07 -13.59
N TYR A 413 -6.08 25.17 -14.25
CA TYR A 413 -6.56 23.93 -13.65
C TYR A 413 -6.22 22.71 -14.50
N ARG A 414 -5.78 21.62 -13.85
CA ARG A 414 -5.58 20.31 -14.46
C ARG A 414 -6.29 19.25 -13.63
N LYS A 415 -7.18 18.50 -14.26
CA LYS A 415 -7.99 17.48 -13.58
C LYS A 415 -7.13 16.35 -13.00
N ARG A 416 -6.04 16.01 -13.65
CA ARG A 416 -5.12 14.93 -13.27
C ARG A 416 -3.77 15.14 -13.95
N LEU A 417 -2.73 14.81 -13.25
CA LEU A 417 -1.39 14.57 -13.77
C LEU A 417 -0.93 13.17 -13.35
N GLU A 418 -0.12 12.53 -14.17
CA GLU A 418 0.52 11.28 -13.80
C GLU A 418 1.71 11.54 -12.87
N ARG A 419 2.14 10.51 -12.12
CA ARG A 419 3.20 10.67 -11.10
C ARG A 419 4.49 11.33 -11.64
N PRO A 420 5.05 10.94 -12.81
CA PRO A 420 6.22 11.63 -13.37
C PRO A 420 5.97 13.11 -13.69
N GLU A 421 4.75 13.47 -14.13
CA GLU A 421 4.37 14.86 -14.39
C GLU A 421 4.28 15.67 -13.11
N VAL A 422 3.74 15.08 -12.02
CA VAL A 422 3.70 15.73 -10.69
C VAL A 422 5.11 15.99 -10.17
N LYS A 423 6.01 15.00 -10.25
CA LYS A 423 7.42 15.17 -9.84
C LYS A 423 8.09 16.28 -10.63
N SER A 424 7.93 16.28 -11.96
CA SER A 424 8.48 17.34 -12.83
C SER A 424 7.87 18.70 -12.54
N LEU A 425 6.59 18.77 -12.19
CA LEU A 425 5.93 20.02 -11.79
C LEU A 425 6.50 20.54 -10.46
N MET A 426 6.73 19.66 -9.46
CA MET A 426 7.35 20.03 -8.19
C MET A 426 8.78 20.53 -8.37
N GLU A 427 9.57 19.93 -9.26
CA GLU A 427 10.90 20.43 -9.63
C GLU A 427 10.86 21.84 -10.21
N GLN A 428 9.83 22.18 -10.99
CA GLN A 428 9.75 23.42 -11.75
C GLN A 428 8.96 24.54 -11.05
N CYS A 429 8.11 24.26 -10.06
CA CYS A 429 7.37 25.26 -9.33
C CYS A 429 8.31 26.11 -8.43
N ASN A 430 7.82 27.28 -8.00
CA ASN A 430 8.54 28.12 -7.06
C ASN A 430 8.06 27.95 -5.62
N CYS A 431 6.79 27.63 -5.43
CA CYS A 431 6.20 27.47 -4.11
C CYS A 431 5.00 26.53 -4.16
N VAL A 432 4.86 25.72 -3.13
CA VAL A 432 3.71 24.82 -2.93
C VAL A 432 2.72 25.49 -1.97
N VAL A 433 1.41 25.42 -2.28
CA VAL A 433 0.35 26.01 -1.43
C VAL A 433 -0.57 24.90 -0.93
N CYS A 434 -0.65 24.75 0.39
CA CYS A 434 -1.56 23.83 1.06
C CYS A 434 -2.58 24.58 1.90
N ALA A 435 -3.78 24.78 1.34
CA ALA A 435 -4.86 25.50 1.97
C ALA A 435 -5.83 24.60 2.77
N SER A 436 -5.39 23.40 3.14
CA SER A 436 -6.25 22.41 3.77
C SER A 436 -6.78 22.87 5.13
N ARG A 437 -8.09 22.63 5.36
CA ARG A 437 -8.76 22.83 6.66
C ARG A 437 -8.51 21.69 7.63
N ASP A 438 -8.14 20.51 7.11
CA ASP A 438 -7.92 19.33 7.94
C ASP A 438 -7.11 18.30 7.15
N ASP A 439 -5.79 18.27 7.37
CA ASP A 439 -4.88 17.36 6.66
C ASP A 439 -3.79 16.83 7.60
N PRO A 440 -3.77 15.53 7.88
CA PRO A 440 -2.81 14.95 8.84
C PRO A 440 -1.35 15.12 8.41
N MET A 441 -1.05 15.01 7.10
CA MET A 441 0.30 15.23 6.54
C MET A 441 0.21 15.25 5.00
N PRO A 442 0.10 16.43 4.37
CA PRO A 442 -0.07 16.53 2.92
C PRO A 442 1.20 16.14 2.16
N THR A 443 1.18 14.98 1.50
CA THR A 443 2.35 14.41 0.81
C THR A 443 2.92 15.31 -0.29
N PHE A 444 2.09 16.07 -0.99
CA PHE A 444 2.56 16.96 -2.06
C PHE A 444 3.41 18.13 -1.53
N VAL A 445 3.24 18.53 -0.27
CA VAL A 445 4.12 19.52 0.40
C VAL A 445 5.51 18.91 0.58
N THR A 446 5.56 17.67 1.09
CA THR A 446 6.82 16.93 1.23
C THR A 446 7.50 16.70 -0.12
N GLU A 447 6.73 16.43 -1.18
CA GLU A 447 7.25 16.31 -2.54
C GLU A 447 7.88 17.62 -3.04
N GLY A 448 7.33 18.77 -2.64
CA GLY A 448 7.97 20.07 -2.89
C GLY A 448 9.31 20.22 -2.14
N LEU A 449 9.36 19.81 -0.87
CA LEU A 449 10.58 19.86 -0.06
C LEU A 449 11.72 19.01 -0.63
N ILE A 450 11.42 17.88 -1.30
CA ILE A 450 12.42 17.06 -2.01
C ILE A 450 13.17 17.88 -3.06
N PHE A 451 12.49 18.82 -3.72
CA PHE A 451 13.11 19.72 -4.70
C PHE A 451 13.49 21.10 -4.12
N GLY A 452 13.55 21.21 -2.80
CA GLY A 452 13.92 22.47 -2.11
C GLY A 452 12.90 23.58 -2.34
N LYS A 453 11.61 23.24 -2.50
CA LYS A 453 10.55 24.24 -2.70
C LYS A 453 9.89 24.60 -1.39
N PRO A 454 9.88 25.90 -1.02
CA PRO A 454 9.15 26.36 0.15
C PRO A 454 7.64 26.17 -0.04
N SER A 455 6.94 26.12 1.09
CA SER A 455 5.50 25.95 1.10
C SER A 455 4.80 27.05 1.88
N ILE A 456 3.56 27.38 1.48
CA ILE A 456 2.64 28.17 2.30
C ILE A 456 1.56 27.20 2.77
N VAL A 457 1.51 26.92 4.08
CA VAL A 457 0.64 25.89 4.65
C VAL A 457 -0.32 26.45 5.69
N SER A 458 -1.51 25.87 5.74
CA SER A 458 -2.47 26.14 6.81
C SER A 458 -2.00 25.52 8.14
N GLU A 459 -2.28 26.17 9.26
CA GLU A 459 -2.05 25.62 10.61
C GLU A 459 -2.80 24.31 10.87
N HIS A 460 -3.84 24.00 10.07
CA HIS A 460 -4.65 22.78 10.15
C HIS A 460 -4.04 21.61 9.36
N THR A 461 -2.72 21.62 9.19
CA THR A 461 -1.98 20.53 8.53
C THR A 461 -0.86 20.00 9.42
N GLY A 462 -0.53 18.72 9.29
CA GLY A 462 0.58 18.12 10.02
C GLY A 462 1.93 18.74 9.69
N THR A 463 2.12 19.25 8.48
CA THR A 463 3.34 19.95 8.07
C THR A 463 3.51 21.31 8.77
N ALA A 464 2.43 21.93 9.24
CA ALA A 464 2.51 23.20 9.94
C ALA A 464 3.40 23.15 11.20
N GLY A 465 3.41 22.01 11.91
CA GLY A 465 4.26 21.82 13.09
C GLY A 465 5.76 21.64 12.77
N LEU A 466 6.11 21.52 11.49
CA LEU A 466 7.49 21.29 11.02
C LEU A 466 8.06 22.50 10.27
N VAL A 467 7.20 23.33 9.66
CA VAL A 467 7.61 24.51 8.90
C VAL A 467 8.07 25.62 9.84
N THR A 468 9.23 26.19 9.53
CA THR A 468 9.79 27.37 10.21
C THR A 468 9.52 28.61 9.36
N GLU A 469 8.68 29.51 9.89
CA GLU A 469 8.25 30.75 9.23
C GLU A 469 9.42 31.55 8.67
N GLY A 470 9.40 31.80 7.35
CA GLY A 470 10.41 32.59 6.64
C GLY A 470 11.75 31.91 6.42
N VAL A 471 11.90 30.63 6.81
CA VAL A 471 13.12 29.83 6.63
C VAL A 471 12.93 28.75 5.56
N ASP A 472 11.92 27.88 5.73
CA ASP A 472 11.60 26.80 4.80
C ASP A 472 10.15 26.82 4.31
N GLY A 473 9.38 27.85 4.72
CA GLY A 473 8.00 28.08 4.30
C GLY A 473 7.31 29.16 5.09
N PHE A 474 5.98 29.20 4.95
CA PHE A 474 5.13 30.17 5.62
C PHE A 474 3.88 29.51 6.19
N LEU A 475 3.38 30.06 7.31
CA LEU A 475 2.16 29.62 7.96
C LEU A 475 1.08 30.70 7.85
N TYR A 476 -0.16 30.27 7.68
CA TYR A 476 -1.34 31.12 7.87
C TYR A 476 -2.36 30.42 8.76
N LYS A 477 -3.23 31.18 9.41
CA LYS A 477 -4.13 30.72 10.48
C LYS A 477 -5.59 30.96 10.15
N ASP A 478 -6.46 30.27 10.89
CA ASP A 478 -7.90 30.51 10.97
C ASP A 478 -8.63 30.40 9.61
N ASP A 479 -8.09 29.63 8.66
CA ASP A 479 -8.62 29.54 7.28
C ASP A 479 -8.79 30.92 6.61
N ASP A 480 -7.99 31.91 7.02
CA ASP A 480 -8.12 33.32 6.61
C ASP A 480 -7.50 33.55 5.23
N PRO A 481 -8.32 33.83 4.19
CA PRO A 481 -7.81 34.08 2.84
C PRO A 481 -6.94 35.35 2.75
N GLN A 482 -7.12 36.32 3.66
CA GLN A 482 -6.30 37.55 3.67
C GLN A 482 -4.88 37.24 4.12
N GLN A 483 -4.70 36.47 5.20
CA GLN A 483 -3.37 36.03 5.63
C GLN A 483 -2.66 35.23 4.54
N LEU A 484 -3.37 34.33 3.87
CA LEU A 484 -2.82 33.59 2.72
C LEU A 484 -2.44 34.55 1.58
N ALA A 485 -3.28 35.54 1.27
CA ALA A 485 -2.98 36.56 0.24
C ALA A 485 -1.74 37.37 0.58
N ASP A 486 -1.55 37.75 1.84
CA ASP A 486 -0.37 38.50 2.31
C ASP A 486 0.93 37.69 2.13
N LYS A 487 0.90 36.36 2.45
CA LYS A 487 2.04 35.46 2.21
C LYS A 487 2.32 35.27 0.72
N LEU A 488 1.27 35.10 -0.10
CA LEU A 488 1.41 35.04 -1.55
C LEU A 488 2.01 36.34 -2.13
N ALA A 489 1.52 37.49 -1.71
CA ALA A 489 2.03 38.76 -2.15
C ALA A 489 3.51 38.94 -1.82
N TRP A 490 3.90 38.59 -0.59
CA TRP A 490 5.30 38.61 -0.19
C TRP A 490 6.16 37.71 -1.07
N ALA A 491 5.74 36.47 -1.29
CA ALA A 491 6.48 35.49 -2.11
C ALA A 491 6.58 35.91 -3.57
N ILE A 492 5.57 36.58 -4.12
CA ILE A 492 5.55 37.11 -5.50
C ILE A 492 6.52 38.30 -5.64
N GLU A 493 6.62 39.16 -4.61
CA GLU A 493 7.46 40.36 -4.63
C GLU A 493 8.93 40.07 -4.28
N HIS A 494 9.23 38.87 -3.68
CA HIS A 494 10.58 38.47 -3.26
C HIS A 494 10.99 37.10 -3.81
N PRO A 495 10.96 36.85 -5.14
CA PRO A 495 11.21 35.53 -5.72
C PRO A 495 12.63 35.02 -5.44
N GLU A 496 13.62 35.92 -5.30
CA GLU A 496 14.99 35.57 -4.94
C GLU A 496 15.13 35.08 -3.50
N MET A 497 14.38 35.64 -2.57
CA MET A 497 14.35 35.16 -1.18
C MET A 497 13.62 33.81 -1.07
N LEU A 498 12.55 33.65 -1.85
CA LEU A 498 11.86 32.37 -1.96
C LEU A 498 12.81 31.26 -2.49
N ALA A 499 13.61 31.58 -3.52
CA ALA A 499 14.62 30.65 -4.05
C ALA A 499 15.75 30.36 -3.04
N ALA A 500 16.11 31.32 -2.21
CA ALA A 500 17.15 31.15 -1.19
C ALA A 500 16.77 30.16 -0.07
N MET A 501 15.47 29.85 0.11
CA MET A 501 14.99 28.84 1.08
C MET A 501 15.30 27.39 0.67
N HIS A 502 15.84 27.16 -0.52
CA HIS A 502 16.07 25.84 -1.09
C HIS A 502 16.77 24.88 -0.14
N ASP A 503 17.90 25.28 0.43
CA ASP A 503 18.74 24.40 1.25
C ASP A 503 18.06 24.09 2.60
N ASP A 504 17.30 25.02 3.14
CA ASP A 504 16.53 24.82 4.38
C ASP A 504 15.35 23.88 4.14
N CYS A 505 14.64 24.03 3.02
CA CYS A 505 13.59 23.07 2.59
C CYS A 505 14.16 21.66 2.39
N ARG A 506 15.30 21.53 1.74
CA ARG A 506 15.99 20.24 1.59
C ARG A 506 16.37 19.65 2.94
N ARG A 507 16.92 20.45 3.84
CA ARG A 507 17.28 20.01 5.20
C ARG A 507 16.07 19.52 5.98
N LEU A 508 14.93 20.21 5.88
CA LEU A 508 13.68 19.78 6.50
C LEU A 508 13.24 18.41 5.95
N TYR A 509 13.28 18.21 4.62
CA TYR A 509 13.01 16.90 4.02
C TYR A 509 13.96 15.82 4.57
N GLU A 510 15.27 16.05 4.54
CA GLU A 510 16.28 15.07 4.96
C GLU A 510 16.13 14.66 6.43
N GLN A 511 15.80 15.60 7.30
CA GLN A 511 15.65 15.36 8.74
C GLN A 511 14.34 14.68 9.11
N GLN A 512 13.24 15.00 8.43
CA GLN A 512 11.91 14.59 8.86
C GLN A 512 11.26 13.56 7.94
N PHE A 513 11.53 13.60 6.63
CA PHE A 513 10.79 12.85 5.62
C PHE A 513 11.66 11.90 4.80
N SER A 514 12.95 11.80 5.07
CA SER A 514 13.82 10.85 4.37
C SER A 514 13.47 9.40 4.72
N ASN A 515 13.74 8.49 3.80
CA ASN A 515 13.58 7.07 4.07
C ASN A 515 14.45 6.60 5.23
N GLU A 516 15.64 7.16 5.39
CA GLU A 516 16.58 6.83 6.46
C GLU A 516 16.00 7.16 7.83
N SER A 517 15.43 8.35 8.00
CA SER A 517 14.77 8.78 9.24
C SER A 517 13.57 7.89 9.58
N TYR A 518 12.72 7.62 8.57
CA TYR A 518 11.56 6.73 8.70
C TYR A 518 11.95 5.31 9.09
N VAL A 519 12.92 4.71 8.34
CA VAL A 519 13.40 3.34 8.60
C VAL A 519 13.98 3.22 10.00
N ALA A 520 14.78 4.20 10.43
CA ALA A 520 15.36 4.21 11.77
C ALA A 520 14.26 4.24 12.86
N THR A 521 13.27 5.14 12.72
CA THR A 521 12.18 5.29 13.68
C THR A 521 11.30 4.04 13.73
N LEU A 522 10.84 3.53 12.58
CA LEU A 522 10.00 2.34 12.53
C LEU A 522 10.74 1.10 13.08
N THR A 523 12.03 0.96 12.74
CA THR A 523 12.87 -0.15 13.26
C THR A 523 12.95 -0.12 14.78
N ARG A 524 13.20 1.06 15.37
CA ARG A 524 13.26 1.23 16.82
C ARG A 524 11.93 0.83 17.47
N LEU A 525 10.81 1.41 16.99
CA LEU A 525 9.47 1.14 17.53
C LEU A 525 9.10 -0.35 17.47
N VAL A 526 9.39 -1.00 16.35
CA VAL A 526 9.12 -2.44 16.20
C VAL A 526 9.94 -3.26 17.19
N LYS A 527 11.24 -2.96 17.36
CA LYS A 527 12.11 -3.68 18.31
C LYS A 527 11.67 -3.48 19.76
N GLU A 528 11.37 -2.25 20.16
CA GLU A 528 10.87 -1.94 21.50
C GLU A 528 9.59 -2.73 21.82
N LEU A 529 8.68 -2.83 20.85
CA LEU A 529 7.42 -3.56 21.00
C LEU A 529 7.58 -5.08 21.03
N THR A 530 8.48 -5.63 20.21
CA THR A 530 8.54 -7.08 19.98
C THR A 530 9.65 -7.77 20.75
N ASP A 531 10.76 -7.08 21.02
CA ASP A 531 11.95 -7.66 21.60
C ASP A 531 12.15 -7.18 23.07
N GLY A 532 11.40 -6.15 23.49
CA GLY A 532 11.46 -5.58 24.85
C GLY A 532 12.75 -4.80 25.14
N GLU A 533 13.45 -4.35 24.06
CA GLU A 533 14.71 -3.59 24.11
C GLU A 533 14.48 -2.08 24.04
#